data_1fd59c99c6bc24569ae02139993153ef
#
_entry.id   1fd59c99c6bc24569ae02139993153ef
#
_cell.length_a   1.000
_cell.length_b   1.000
_cell.length_c   1.000
_cell.angle_alpha   90.00
_cell.angle_beta   90.00
_cell.angle_gamma   90.00
#
_symmetry.space_group_name_H-M   'P 1'
#
loop_
_entity.id
_entity.type
_entity.pdbx_description
1 polymer ?
#
loop_
_entity_poly.entity_id
_entity_poly.type
_entity_poly.pdbx_seq_one_letter_code
_entity_poly.pdbx_strand_id
1 'polypeptide(L)'
;MTKAEIVSNISRKLGIEKADVQATVESLMQEIIGSLESGENVYLRGFGSFVVKTRAEKTGRNIKKNTTIIIPAHHIPAFKPAKVFVEEVKENLK
;
A
#
# COMPACT_ATOMS: atom_id res chain seq x y z
N MET A 1 -10.80 -8.80 -4.22
CA MET A 1 -10.12 -9.79 -3.36
C MET A 1 -9.77 -9.20 -2.01
N THR A 2 -10.13 -9.87 -0.94
CA THR A 2 -9.90 -9.41 0.43
C THR A 2 -8.66 -10.09 1.02
N LYS A 3 -8.21 -9.58 2.18
CA LYS A 3 -7.12 -10.22 2.93
C LYS A 3 -7.46 -11.68 3.24
N ALA A 4 -8.70 -11.96 3.66
CA ALA A 4 -9.13 -13.32 3.98
C ALA A 4 -9.04 -14.25 2.76
N GLU A 5 -9.41 -13.75 1.58
CA GLU A 5 -9.31 -14.52 0.34
C GLU A 5 -7.85 -14.79 -0.05
N ILE A 6 -7.00 -13.79 0.12
CA ILE A 6 -5.56 -13.95 -0.15
C ILE A 6 -4.98 -15.01 0.77
N VAL A 7 -5.28 -14.94 2.07
CA VAL A 7 -4.81 -15.92 3.06
C VAL A 7 -5.27 -17.33 2.69
N SER A 8 -6.55 -17.48 2.34
CA SER A 8 -7.09 -18.79 1.93
C SER A 8 -6.40 -19.33 0.69
N ASN A 9 -6.17 -18.48 -0.31
CA ASN A 9 -5.52 -18.88 -1.55
C ASN A 9 -4.09 -19.35 -1.31
N ILE A 10 -3.33 -18.60 -0.50
CA ILE A 10 -1.95 -18.97 -0.18
C ILE A 10 -1.88 -20.26 0.61
N SER A 11 -2.74 -20.41 1.62
CA SER A 11 -2.82 -21.62 2.43
C SER A 11 -3.03 -22.84 1.55
N ARG A 12 -3.98 -22.76 0.63
CA ARG A 12 -4.31 -23.84 -0.28
C ARG A 12 -3.16 -24.16 -1.24
N LYS A 13 -2.52 -23.12 -1.80
CA LYS A 13 -1.43 -23.31 -2.78
C LYS A 13 -0.18 -23.90 -2.16
N LEU A 14 0.16 -23.47 -0.96
CA LEU A 14 1.43 -23.86 -0.31
C LEU A 14 1.27 -24.98 0.70
N GLY A 15 0.04 -25.38 1.04
CA GLY A 15 -0.20 -26.39 2.05
C GLY A 15 0.20 -25.97 3.46
N ILE A 16 0.12 -24.66 3.75
CA ILE A 16 0.47 -24.10 5.05
C ILE A 16 -0.83 -23.82 5.82
N GLU A 17 -0.81 -24.03 7.13
CA GLU A 17 -1.93 -23.71 8.00
C GLU A 17 -2.43 -22.29 7.77
N LYS A 18 -3.72 -22.11 7.64
CA LYS A 18 -4.32 -20.79 7.39
C LYS A 18 -3.95 -19.78 8.48
N ALA A 19 -3.90 -20.22 9.74
CA ALA A 19 -3.53 -19.34 10.86
C ALA A 19 -2.11 -18.81 10.70
N ASP A 20 -1.18 -19.66 10.25
CA ASP A 20 0.21 -19.26 10.04
C ASP A 20 0.35 -18.30 8.84
N VAL A 21 -0.40 -18.54 7.78
CA VAL A 21 -0.43 -17.64 6.63
C VAL A 21 -0.97 -16.27 7.03
N GLN A 22 -2.06 -16.26 7.79
CA GLN A 22 -2.67 -15.02 8.25
C GLN A 22 -1.69 -14.22 9.11
N ALA A 23 -1.03 -14.87 10.05
CA ALA A 23 -0.04 -14.21 10.91
C ALA A 23 1.10 -13.62 10.07
N THR A 24 1.57 -14.36 9.07
CA THR A 24 2.65 -13.91 8.19
C THR A 24 2.23 -12.72 7.36
N VAL A 25 1.06 -12.76 6.75
CA VAL A 25 0.53 -11.67 5.91
C VAL A 25 0.34 -10.41 6.77
N GLU A 26 -0.23 -10.56 7.96
CA GLU A 26 -0.43 -9.43 8.85
C GLU A 26 0.90 -8.84 9.33
N SER A 27 1.88 -9.69 9.62
CA SER A 27 3.21 -9.24 10.02
C SER A 27 3.91 -8.49 8.89
N LEU A 28 3.76 -8.95 7.65
CA LEU A 28 4.31 -8.26 6.50
C LEU A 28 3.76 -6.83 6.41
N MET A 29 2.44 -6.69 6.54
CA MET A 29 1.81 -5.37 6.48
C MET A 29 2.27 -4.47 7.62
N GLN A 30 2.41 -5.01 8.83
CA GLN A 30 2.89 -4.25 9.98
C GLN A 30 4.35 -3.82 9.81
N GLU A 31 5.20 -4.65 9.21
CA GLU A 31 6.57 -4.28 8.92
C GLU A 31 6.64 -3.11 7.92
N ILE A 32 5.79 -3.14 6.91
CA ILE A 32 5.72 -2.07 5.91
C ILE A 32 5.25 -0.77 6.58
N ILE A 33 4.18 -0.84 7.37
CA ILE A 33 3.65 0.34 8.08
C ILE A 33 4.71 0.92 9.00
N GLY A 34 5.35 0.08 9.81
CA GLY A 34 6.37 0.53 10.76
C GLY A 34 7.57 1.19 10.09
N SER A 35 8.00 0.64 8.96
CA SER A 35 9.11 1.21 8.20
C SER A 35 8.76 2.62 7.68
N LEU A 36 7.58 2.77 7.08
CA LEU A 36 7.15 4.05 6.55
C LEU A 36 6.90 5.08 7.66
N GLU A 37 6.40 4.64 8.81
CA GLU A 37 6.23 5.52 9.97
C GLU A 37 7.56 6.13 10.42
N SER A 38 8.66 5.39 10.27
CA SER A 38 9.99 5.89 10.61
C SER A 38 10.69 6.61 9.46
N GLY A 39 9.99 6.80 8.34
CA GLY A 39 10.52 7.52 7.19
C GLY A 39 11.34 6.66 6.23
N GLU A 40 11.35 5.36 6.41
CA GLU A 40 12.10 4.45 5.54
C GLU A 40 11.21 3.79 4.50
N ASN A 41 11.64 3.84 3.24
CA ASN A 41 10.94 3.19 2.15
C ASN A 41 11.16 1.67 2.19
N VAL A 42 10.22 0.92 1.64
CA VAL A 42 10.30 -0.54 1.55
C VAL A 42 10.34 -0.94 0.08
N TYR A 43 11.34 -1.73 -0.28
CA TYR A 43 11.53 -2.18 -1.66
C TYR A 43 11.33 -3.69 -1.75
N LEU A 44 10.35 -4.11 -2.54
CA LEU A 44 10.06 -5.52 -2.76
C LEU A 44 10.33 -5.83 -4.23
N ARG A 45 11.49 -6.43 -4.49
CA ARG A 45 11.98 -6.70 -5.84
C ARG A 45 10.94 -7.46 -6.66
N GLY A 46 10.65 -6.97 -7.86
CA GLY A 46 9.70 -7.59 -8.77
C GLY A 46 8.24 -7.26 -8.48
N PHE A 47 7.96 -6.67 -7.32
CA PHE A 47 6.62 -6.28 -6.94
C PHE A 47 6.43 -4.77 -6.97
N GLY A 48 7.23 -4.05 -6.20
CA GLY A 48 7.14 -2.60 -6.16
C GLY A 48 7.79 -2.03 -4.91
N SER A 49 7.55 -0.74 -4.70
CA SER A 49 8.11 -0.01 -3.57
C SER A 49 7.01 0.72 -2.84
N PHE A 50 7.06 0.67 -1.51
CA PHE A 50 6.23 1.50 -0.66
C PHE A 50 7.08 2.68 -0.22
N VAL A 51 6.65 3.89 -0.53
CA VAL A 51 7.46 5.09 -0.30
C VAL A 51 6.66 6.12 0.47
N VAL A 52 7.39 6.94 1.22
CA VAL A 52 6.80 8.10 1.89
C VAL A 52 6.84 9.25 0.90
N LYS A 53 5.68 9.84 0.63
CA LYS A 53 5.57 11.04 -0.20
C LYS A 53 5.17 12.21 0.67
N THR A 54 5.65 13.40 0.29
CA THR A 54 5.25 14.62 0.95
C THR A 54 4.20 15.31 0.09
N ARG A 55 3.05 15.60 0.69
CA ARG A 55 2.02 16.43 0.07
C ARG A 55 2.23 17.86 0.53
N ALA A 56 2.35 18.78 -0.44
CA ALA A 56 2.51 20.19 -0.15
C ALA A 56 1.24 20.77 0.48
N GLU A 57 1.39 21.88 1.18
CA GLU A 57 0.26 22.63 1.71
C GLU A 57 -0.70 22.95 0.58
N LYS A 58 -1.98 22.81 0.83
CA LYS A 58 -3.01 22.98 -0.17
C LYS A 58 -4.15 23.84 0.37
N THR A 59 -4.67 24.72 -0.48
CA THR A 59 -5.83 25.54 -0.14
C THR A 59 -7.07 24.89 -0.72
N GLY A 60 -8.04 24.59 0.13
CA GLY A 60 -9.32 24.05 -0.27
C GLY A 60 -10.43 25.02 0.06
N ARG A 61 -11.62 24.74 -0.40
CA ARG A 61 -12.78 25.57 -0.10
C ARG A 61 -13.90 24.74 0.49
N ASN A 62 -14.43 25.22 1.62
CA ASN A 62 -15.60 24.59 2.23
C ASN A 62 -16.85 25.19 1.60
N ILE A 63 -17.50 24.42 0.75
CA ILE A 63 -18.68 24.88 -0.03
C ILE A 63 -19.85 25.25 0.89
N LYS A 64 -20.03 24.52 1.99
CA LYS A 64 -21.15 24.77 2.92
C LYS A 64 -20.98 26.07 3.70
N LYS A 65 -19.77 26.39 4.12
CA LYS A 65 -19.50 27.59 4.92
C LYS A 65 -18.93 28.73 4.08
N ASN A 66 -18.64 28.48 2.83
CA ASN A 66 -18.04 29.46 1.93
C ASN A 66 -16.75 30.07 2.50
N THR A 67 -15.95 29.23 3.18
CA THR A 67 -14.68 29.61 3.77
C THR A 67 -13.54 28.86 3.14
N THR A 68 -12.35 29.44 3.22
CA THR A 68 -11.12 28.81 2.74
C THR A 68 -10.55 27.91 3.83
N ILE A 69 -10.18 26.68 3.48
CA ILE A 69 -9.56 25.72 4.38
C ILE A 69 -8.13 25.53 3.92
N ILE A 70 -7.19 25.58 4.87
CA ILE A 70 -5.79 25.30 4.59
C ILE A 70 -5.50 23.87 5.04
N ILE A 71 -5.07 23.04 4.11
CA ILE A 71 -4.63 21.68 4.39
C ILE A 71 -3.11 21.73 4.50
N PRO A 72 -2.55 21.49 5.70
CA PRO A 72 -1.10 21.62 5.88
C PRO A 72 -0.32 20.56 5.12
N ALA A 73 0.94 20.80 4.87
CA ALA A 73 1.84 19.81 4.29
C ALA A 73 1.89 18.58 5.21
N HIS A 74 1.89 17.40 4.62
CA HIS A 74 1.89 16.15 5.37
C HIS A 74 2.52 15.02 4.57
N HIS A 75 2.86 13.95 5.24
CA HIS A 75 3.44 12.77 4.61
C HIS A 75 2.37 11.70 4.44
N ILE A 76 2.41 11.00 3.31
CA ILE A 76 1.49 9.90 3.02
C ILE A 76 2.26 8.69 2.51
N PRO A 77 1.73 7.48 2.71
CA PRO A 77 2.30 6.31 2.05
C PRO A 77 1.83 6.26 0.60
N ALA A 78 2.69 5.75 -0.27
CA ALA A 78 2.34 5.53 -1.67
C ALA A 78 3.00 4.24 -2.15
N PHE A 79 2.35 3.57 -3.09
CA PHE A 79 2.88 2.36 -3.69
C PHE A 79 3.25 2.64 -5.14
N LYS A 80 4.49 2.28 -5.51
CA LYS A 80 4.98 2.35 -6.89
C LYS A 80 5.20 0.93 -7.39
N PRO A 81 4.38 0.42 -8.30
CA PRO A 81 4.57 -0.94 -8.80
C PRO A 81 5.87 -1.06 -9.60
N ALA A 82 6.49 -2.22 -9.52
CA ALA A 82 7.68 -2.51 -10.31
C ALA A 82 7.31 -2.55 -11.80
N LYS A 83 8.28 -2.23 -12.67
CA LYS A 83 8.07 -2.22 -14.11
C LYS A 83 7.53 -3.56 -14.62
N VAL A 84 8.08 -4.65 -14.12
CA VAL A 84 7.63 -6.01 -14.48
C VAL A 84 6.16 -6.21 -14.13
N PHE A 85 5.75 -5.75 -12.96
CA PHE A 85 4.37 -5.83 -12.50
C PHE A 85 3.45 -5.03 -13.44
N VAL A 86 3.85 -3.79 -13.76
CA VAL A 86 3.07 -2.94 -14.66
C VAL A 86 2.89 -3.60 -16.01
N GLU A 87 3.97 -4.13 -16.58
CA GLU A 87 3.94 -4.77 -17.88
C GLU A 87 3.06 -6.01 -17.92
N GLU A 88 3.11 -6.84 -16.88
CA GLU A 88 2.27 -8.03 -16.79
C GLU A 88 0.78 -7.69 -16.77
N VAL A 89 0.41 -6.65 -16.03
CA VAL A 89 -0.99 -6.21 -15.98
C VAL A 89 -1.43 -5.68 -17.35
N LYS A 90 -0.59 -4.87 -18.00
CA LYS A 90 -0.89 -4.34 -19.33
C LYS A 90 -1.07 -5.45 -20.35
N GLU A 91 -0.23 -6.47 -20.34
CA GLU A 91 -0.31 -7.59 -21.26
C GLU A 91 -1.60 -8.40 -21.08
N ASN A 92 -2.06 -8.57 -19.84
CA ASN A 92 -3.21 -9.39 -19.54
C ASN A 92 -4.56 -8.68 -19.64
N LEU A 93 -4.56 -7.35 -19.67
CA LEU A 93 -5.79 -6.53 -19.74
C LEU A 93 -5.87 -5.68 -21.02
N LYS A 94 -5.47 -6.25 -22.12
CA LYS A 94 -5.56 -5.55 -23.41
C LYS A 94 -6.99 -5.34 -23.86
#